data_13961d1a0bce40593cd681a2b198dc11
#
_entry.id   13961d1a0bce40593cd681a2b198dc11
#
_cell.length_a   1.000
_cell.length_b   1.000
_cell.length_c   1.000
_cell.angle_alpha   90.00
_cell.angle_beta   90.00
_cell.angle_gamma   90.00
#
_symmetry.space_group_name_H-M   'P 1'
#
loop_
_entity.id
_entity.type
_entity.pdbx_description
1 polymer ?
#
loop_
_entity_poly.entity_id
_entity_poly.type
_entity_poly.pdbx_seq_one_letter_code
_entity_poly.pdbx_strand_id
1 'polypeptide(L)'
;MNKDVALVLSSGGPRGFAYIGAIEELESRGYNITSVTGCSIGSLVGGVYAAGGLDGFKEWLFDLDNAKLLSLLDVSISKSYLMKGEKVIDEIKKVVPEVNIEDLRIPYRAVATDLYTGEEVVFSKGRLFDAIRASISIPSLFRPVKYGYHTLIDGGVVNTMPLSRAVRNGHDILVAFDVNHIDSEKIASYLKELEDVRAEDIELKSDALDAIGDLAMKKGVSLLDRVRMIGDEAQKAYKGIVEIGKKTRQLEDEVNDENIPTSDNYYSILTRTFSLMNHTIARQASNSINRTS
;
A
#
# COMPACT_ATOMS: atom_id res chain seq x y z
N MET A 1 -31.48 18.12 -3.79
CA MET A 1 -30.03 18.22 -3.50
C MET A 1 -29.30 17.56 -4.64
N ASN A 2 -28.23 18.18 -5.13
CA ASN A 2 -27.38 17.52 -6.13
C ASN A 2 -26.69 16.31 -5.47
N LYS A 3 -26.78 15.14 -6.11
CA LYS A 3 -26.20 13.90 -5.62
C LYS A 3 -25.00 13.44 -6.47
N ASP A 4 -24.56 14.28 -7.41
CA ASP A 4 -23.36 14.02 -8.19
C ASP A 4 -22.10 14.20 -7.32
N VAL A 5 -21.17 13.26 -7.42
CA VAL A 5 -19.97 13.20 -6.63
C VAL A 5 -18.75 13.08 -7.52
N ALA A 6 -17.79 14.00 -7.37
CA ALA A 6 -16.42 13.80 -7.78
C ALA A 6 -15.66 13.13 -6.62
N LEU A 7 -15.24 11.88 -6.81
CA LEU A 7 -14.65 11.08 -5.75
C LEU A 7 -13.13 11.14 -5.80
N VAL A 8 -12.50 11.35 -4.64
CA VAL A 8 -11.05 11.28 -4.46
C VAL A 8 -10.69 10.21 -3.44
N LEU A 9 -9.82 9.29 -3.81
CA LEU A 9 -9.38 8.17 -2.98
C LEU A 9 -7.89 8.29 -2.67
N SER A 10 -7.55 8.37 -1.39
CA SER A 10 -6.15 8.50 -0.97
C SER A 10 -5.33 7.23 -1.21
N SER A 11 -4.01 7.37 -1.12
CA SER A 11 -3.12 6.24 -0.87
C SER A 11 -3.40 5.64 0.52
N GLY A 12 -2.86 4.46 0.82
CA GLY A 12 -3.03 3.88 2.16
C GLY A 12 -2.77 2.38 2.26
N GLY A 13 -2.26 1.76 1.20
CA GLY A 13 -2.00 0.31 1.15
C GLY A 13 -3.27 -0.50 1.41
N PRO A 14 -3.19 -1.65 2.12
CA PRO A 14 -4.35 -2.53 2.30
C PRO A 14 -5.57 -1.88 2.95
N ARG A 15 -5.39 -0.79 3.71
CA ARG A 15 -6.52 -0.06 4.31
C ARG A 15 -7.49 0.50 3.27
N GLY A 16 -7.00 0.78 2.06
CA GLY A 16 -7.83 1.31 0.97
C GLY A 16 -8.85 0.32 0.40
N PHE A 17 -8.82 -0.97 0.76
CA PHE A 17 -9.92 -1.88 0.42
C PHE A 17 -11.25 -1.47 1.08
N ALA A 18 -11.21 -0.66 2.16
CA ALA A 18 -12.40 -0.03 2.74
C ALA A 18 -13.13 0.89 1.75
N TYR A 19 -12.47 1.38 0.70
CA TYR A 19 -13.12 2.19 -0.35
C TYR A 19 -14.21 1.43 -1.10
N ILE A 20 -14.13 0.11 -1.18
CA ILE A 20 -15.18 -0.72 -1.81
C ILE A 20 -16.50 -0.47 -1.07
N GLY A 21 -16.53 -0.66 0.24
CA GLY A 21 -17.74 -0.42 1.03
C GLY A 21 -18.17 1.05 1.06
N ALA A 22 -17.21 1.99 1.02
CA ALA A 22 -17.51 3.41 0.97
C ALA A 22 -18.19 3.82 -0.36
N ILE A 23 -17.77 3.25 -1.49
CA ILE A 23 -18.41 3.44 -2.80
C ILE A 23 -19.83 2.85 -2.80
N GLU A 24 -19.97 1.60 -2.34
CA GLU A 24 -21.27 0.92 -2.21
C GLU A 24 -22.24 1.73 -1.35
N GLU A 25 -21.78 2.28 -0.24
CA GLU A 25 -22.60 3.09 0.65
C GLU A 25 -23.01 4.42 0.02
N LEU A 26 -22.13 5.08 -0.74
CA LEU A 26 -22.52 6.28 -1.50
C LEU A 26 -23.62 5.97 -2.51
N GLU A 27 -23.46 4.90 -3.29
CA GLU A 27 -24.44 4.49 -4.30
C GLU A 27 -25.78 4.07 -3.65
N SER A 28 -25.74 3.33 -2.54
CA SER A 28 -26.94 2.91 -1.79
C SER A 28 -27.79 4.10 -1.29
N ARG A 29 -27.12 5.20 -0.94
CA ARG A 29 -27.76 6.47 -0.57
C ARG A 29 -28.20 7.29 -1.77
N GLY A 30 -28.02 6.76 -2.98
CA GLY A 30 -28.42 7.36 -4.24
C GLY A 30 -27.51 8.52 -4.69
N TYR A 31 -26.26 8.54 -4.26
CA TYR A 31 -25.25 9.40 -4.85
C TYR A 31 -24.76 8.83 -6.17
N ASN A 32 -24.52 9.72 -7.13
CA ASN A 32 -24.03 9.39 -8.46
C ASN A 32 -22.54 9.78 -8.56
N ILE A 33 -21.65 8.82 -8.61
CA ILE A 33 -20.22 9.09 -8.76
C ILE A 33 -19.93 9.42 -10.22
N THR A 34 -19.60 10.68 -10.48
CA THR A 34 -19.41 11.23 -11.82
C THR A 34 -17.95 11.24 -12.28
N SER A 35 -17.01 11.09 -11.37
CA SER A 35 -15.58 10.95 -11.66
C SER A 35 -14.84 10.33 -10.49
N VAL A 36 -13.68 9.71 -10.74
CA VAL A 36 -12.79 9.19 -9.70
C VAL A 36 -11.36 9.62 -9.96
N THR A 37 -10.70 10.08 -8.90
CA THR A 37 -9.25 10.36 -8.89
C THR A 37 -8.63 9.61 -7.73
N GLY A 38 -7.63 8.78 -7.99
CA GLY A 38 -7.02 7.93 -6.98
C GLY A 38 -5.50 7.97 -6.97
N CYS A 39 -4.94 7.65 -5.81
CA CYS A 39 -3.51 7.46 -5.60
C CYS A 39 -3.26 6.09 -4.97
N SER A 40 -2.27 5.34 -5.49
CA SER A 40 -1.90 4.01 -4.98
C SER A 40 -3.12 3.07 -4.91
N ILE A 41 -3.43 2.50 -3.75
CA ILE A 41 -4.63 1.67 -3.56
C ILE A 41 -5.92 2.39 -3.99
N GLY A 42 -6.00 3.72 -3.80
CA GLY A 42 -7.14 4.51 -4.26
C GLY A 42 -7.24 4.55 -5.79
N SER A 43 -6.11 4.50 -6.51
CA SER A 43 -6.12 4.37 -7.97
C SER A 43 -6.59 2.98 -8.40
N LEU A 44 -6.20 1.93 -7.68
CA LEU A 44 -6.63 0.57 -7.98
C LEU A 44 -8.14 0.42 -7.79
N VAL A 45 -8.67 0.70 -6.60
CA VAL A 45 -10.10 0.55 -6.31
C VAL A 45 -10.94 1.48 -7.18
N GLY A 46 -10.50 2.74 -7.34
CA GLY A 46 -11.19 3.73 -8.16
C GLY A 46 -11.19 3.37 -9.65
N GLY A 47 -10.10 2.83 -10.18
CA GLY A 47 -9.99 2.39 -11.57
C GLY A 47 -10.86 1.16 -11.86
N VAL A 48 -10.84 0.19 -10.95
CA VAL A 48 -11.71 -0.99 -11.01
C VAL A 48 -13.18 -0.60 -10.99
N TYR A 49 -13.56 0.34 -10.12
CA TYR A 49 -14.91 0.88 -10.08
C TYR A 49 -15.28 1.59 -11.39
N ALA A 50 -14.42 2.47 -11.90
CA ALA A 50 -14.66 3.20 -13.14
C ALA A 50 -14.81 2.26 -14.35
N ALA A 51 -14.11 1.11 -14.34
CA ALA A 51 -14.22 0.05 -15.33
C ALA A 51 -15.49 -0.82 -15.15
N GLY A 52 -16.26 -0.63 -14.08
CA GLY A 52 -17.46 -1.43 -13.78
C GLY A 52 -17.16 -2.82 -13.23
N GLY A 53 -15.95 -3.06 -12.73
CA GLY A 53 -15.49 -4.36 -12.26
C GLY A 53 -15.47 -4.52 -10.73
N LEU A 54 -16.13 -3.63 -9.97
CA LEU A 54 -15.99 -3.61 -8.50
C LEU A 54 -16.49 -4.89 -7.84
N ASP A 55 -17.62 -5.43 -8.30
CA ASP A 55 -18.21 -6.66 -7.73
C ASP A 55 -17.28 -7.86 -7.93
N GLY A 56 -16.83 -8.09 -9.17
CA GLY A 56 -15.90 -9.19 -9.47
C GLY A 56 -14.56 -9.04 -8.74
N PHE A 57 -14.08 -7.82 -8.57
CA PHE A 57 -12.87 -7.56 -7.78
C PHE A 57 -13.08 -7.83 -6.29
N LYS A 58 -14.23 -7.46 -5.74
CA LYS A 58 -14.63 -7.74 -4.36
C LYS A 58 -14.70 -9.24 -4.11
N GLU A 59 -15.39 -10.00 -4.98
CA GLU A 59 -15.46 -11.46 -4.88
C GLU A 59 -14.06 -12.08 -4.93
N TRP A 60 -13.24 -11.68 -5.91
CA TRP A 60 -11.87 -12.14 -6.02
C TRP A 60 -11.05 -11.87 -4.75
N LEU A 61 -11.21 -10.67 -4.14
CA LEU A 61 -10.51 -10.28 -2.93
C LEU A 61 -10.90 -11.14 -1.72
N PHE A 62 -12.20 -11.45 -1.57
CA PHE A 62 -12.70 -12.31 -0.50
C PHE A 62 -12.31 -13.78 -0.68
N ASP A 63 -12.07 -14.22 -1.90
CA ASP A 63 -11.61 -15.56 -2.24
C ASP A 63 -10.08 -15.76 -2.05
N LEU A 64 -9.35 -14.68 -1.70
CA LEU A 64 -7.91 -14.77 -1.44
C LEU A 64 -7.65 -15.46 -0.11
N ASP A 65 -7.17 -16.69 -0.17
CA ASP A 65 -6.58 -17.38 0.97
C ASP A 65 -5.06 -17.14 1.04
N ASN A 66 -4.43 -17.61 2.12
CA ASN A 66 -2.98 -17.45 2.32
C ASN A 66 -2.15 -18.10 1.21
N ALA A 67 -2.61 -19.21 0.63
CA ALA A 67 -1.88 -19.91 -0.44
C ALA A 67 -1.96 -19.11 -1.75
N LYS A 68 -3.14 -18.60 -2.10
CA LYS A 68 -3.32 -17.71 -3.25
C LYS A 68 -2.53 -16.43 -3.06
N LEU A 69 -2.58 -15.81 -1.87
CA LEU A 69 -1.83 -14.61 -1.56
C LEU A 69 -0.31 -14.83 -1.75
N LEU A 70 0.24 -15.93 -1.24
CA LEU A 70 1.63 -16.31 -1.45
C LEU A 70 1.98 -16.52 -2.92
N SER A 71 1.06 -17.09 -3.72
CA SER A 71 1.27 -17.29 -5.15
C SER A 71 1.34 -15.99 -5.94
N LEU A 72 0.70 -14.93 -5.44
CA LEU A 72 0.73 -13.58 -6.03
C LEU A 72 2.04 -12.85 -5.75
N LEU A 73 2.80 -13.29 -4.73
CA LEU A 73 4.10 -12.73 -4.42
C LEU A 73 5.08 -13.10 -5.55
N ASP A 74 5.25 -12.18 -6.49
CA ASP A 74 6.18 -12.28 -7.62
C ASP A 74 7.58 -11.88 -7.12
N VAL A 75 8.12 -12.70 -6.18
CA VAL A 75 9.38 -12.42 -5.52
C VAL A 75 10.51 -12.38 -6.54
N SER A 76 11.30 -11.30 -6.51
CA SER A 76 12.44 -11.09 -7.38
C SER A 76 13.74 -11.12 -6.58
N ILE A 77 14.77 -11.77 -7.12
CA ILE A 77 16.15 -11.70 -6.60
C ILE A 77 16.79 -10.40 -7.15
N SER A 78 16.15 -9.27 -6.94
CA SER A 78 16.65 -7.96 -7.35
C SER A 78 17.19 -7.19 -6.15
N LYS A 79 18.25 -6.41 -6.36
CA LYS A 79 18.76 -5.47 -5.35
C LYS A 79 17.88 -4.23 -5.17
N SER A 80 16.89 -4.03 -6.04
CA SER A 80 16.12 -2.79 -6.14
C SER A 80 14.67 -2.91 -5.66
N TYR A 81 14.12 -4.13 -5.62
CA TYR A 81 12.72 -4.38 -5.26
C TYR A 81 12.51 -5.84 -4.85
N LEU A 82 11.49 -6.07 -4.02
CA LEU A 82 11.14 -7.42 -3.54
C LEU A 82 10.21 -8.15 -4.51
N MET A 83 9.30 -7.45 -5.19
CA MET A 83 8.29 -8.04 -6.07
C MET A 83 8.20 -7.27 -7.39
N LYS A 84 7.91 -7.97 -8.48
CA LYS A 84 7.67 -7.33 -9.78
C LYS A 84 6.31 -6.64 -9.81
N GLY A 85 5.29 -7.25 -9.22
CA GLY A 85 3.93 -6.72 -9.13
C GLY A 85 3.07 -6.98 -10.35
N GLU A 86 3.58 -7.72 -11.35
CA GLU A 86 2.81 -8.06 -12.54
C GLU A 86 1.75 -9.11 -12.25
N LYS A 87 2.05 -10.14 -11.45
CA LYS A 87 1.10 -11.23 -11.16
C LYS A 87 -0.19 -10.73 -10.52
N VAL A 88 -0.11 -9.78 -9.59
CA VAL A 88 -1.30 -9.20 -8.96
C VAL A 88 -2.18 -8.53 -10.01
N ILE A 89 -1.58 -7.73 -10.89
CA ILE A 89 -2.29 -7.07 -11.98
C ILE A 89 -2.90 -8.08 -12.95
N ASP A 90 -2.16 -9.14 -13.30
CA ASP A 90 -2.64 -10.16 -14.22
C ASP A 90 -3.82 -10.96 -13.63
N GLU A 91 -3.84 -11.21 -12.33
CA GLU A 91 -4.99 -11.84 -11.67
C GLU A 91 -6.21 -10.90 -11.63
N ILE A 92 -6.02 -9.61 -11.33
CA ILE A 92 -7.11 -8.65 -11.34
C ILE A 92 -7.70 -8.50 -12.76
N LYS A 93 -6.89 -8.55 -13.81
CA LYS A 93 -7.34 -8.53 -15.22
C LYS A 93 -8.25 -9.69 -15.60
N LYS A 94 -8.27 -10.78 -14.85
CA LYS A 94 -9.19 -11.89 -15.11
C LYS A 94 -10.63 -11.57 -14.69
N VAL A 95 -10.80 -10.65 -13.76
CA VAL A 95 -12.11 -10.26 -13.19
C VAL A 95 -12.52 -8.83 -13.57
N VAL A 96 -11.56 -8.00 -14.02
CA VAL A 96 -11.79 -6.63 -14.46
C VAL A 96 -11.23 -6.47 -15.88
N PRO A 97 -12.02 -6.01 -16.86
CA PRO A 97 -11.54 -5.89 -18.25
C PRO A 97 -10.43 -4.86 -18.39
N GLU A 98 -9.44 -5.15 -19.23
CA GLU A 98 -8.45 -4.16 -19.66
C GLU A 98 -9.11 -3.19 -20.64
N VAL A 99 -9.14 -1.91 -20.29
CA VAL A 99 -9.70 -0.83 -21.11
C VAL A 99 -8.76 0.35 -21.11
N ASN A 100 -8.93 1.28 -22.06
CA ASN A 100 -8.25 2.56 -21.97
C ASN A 100 -9.02 3.50 -21.03
N ILE A 101 -8.29 4.38 -20.36
CA ILE A 101 -8.86 5.33 -19.39
C ILE A 101 -9.89 6.24 -20.07
N GLU A 102 -9.62 6.67 -21.30
CA GLU A 102 -10.51 7.52 -22.09
C GLU A 102 -11.82 6.83 -22.51
N ASP A 103 -11.87 5.49 -22.48
CA ASP A 103 -13.04 4.69 -22.84
C ASP A 103 -13.87 4.28 -21.61
N LEU A 104 -13.44 4.68 -20.39
CA LEU A 104 -14.17 4.39 -19.17
C LEU A 104 -15.52 5.11 -19.12
N ARG A 105 -16.49 4.50 -18.45
CA ARG A 105 -17.85 5.04 -18.28
C ARG A 105 -17.89 6.38 -17.53
N ILE A 106 -16.90 6.67 -16.70
CA ILE A 106 -16.72 7.95 -15.99
C ILE A 106 -15.26 8.38 -16.06
N PRO A 107 -14.97 9.69 -16.05
CA PRO A 107 -13.62 10.21 -15.98
C PRO A 107 -12.83 9.62 -14.80
N TYR A 108 -11.63 9.16 -15.10
CA TYR A 108 -10.72 8.59 -14.12
C TYR A 108 -9.33 9.20 -14.21
N ARG A 109 -8.67 9.35 -13.05
CA ARG A 109 -7.26 9.73 -12.96
C ARG A 109 -6.53 8.88 -11.94
N ALA A 110 -5.33 8.42 -12.31
CA ALA A 110 -4.37 7.82 -11.41
C ALA A 110 -3.15 8.73 -11.26
N VAL A 111 -2.61 8.82 -10.05
CA VAL A 111 -1.43 9.65 -9.76
C VAL A 111 -0.25 8.74 -9.42
N ALA A 112 0.88 8.96 -10.10
CA ALA A 112 2.19 8.38 -9.82
C ALA A 112 3.21 9.49 -9.57
N THR A 113 4.42 9.12 -9.15
CA THR A 113 5.54 10.05 -8.93
C THR A 113 6.69 9.68 -9.85
N ASP A 114 7.29 10.66 -10.52
CA ASP A 114 8.57 10.45 -11.19
C ASP A 114 9.69 10.40 -10.15
N LEU A 115 10.44 9.29 -10.14
CA LEU A 115 11.51 9.04 -9.17
C LEU A 115 12.62 10.08 -9.22
N TYR A 116 12.94 10.60 -10.41
CA TYR A 116 14.08 11.49 -10.59
C TYR A 116 13.73 12.98 -10.46
N THR A 117 12.55 13.37 -10.93
CA THR A 117 12.11 14.78 -10.85
C THR A 117 11.34 15.09 -9.58
N GLY A 118 10.73 14.09 -8.97
CA GLY A 118 9.81 14.26 -7.83
C GLY A 118 8.47 14.87 -8.25
N GLU A 119 8.18 14.96 -9.53
CA GLU A 119 6.94 15.52 -10.04
C GLU A 119 5.82 14.47 -10.07
N GLU A 120 4.58 14.95 -9.93
CA GLU A 120 3.40 14.12 -10.14
C GLU A 120 3.24 13.81 -11.63
N VAL A 121 2.97 12.54 -11.92
CA VAL A 121 2.53 12.09 -13.24
C VAL A 121 1.08 11.64 -13.13
N VAL A 122 0.19 12.37 -13.79
CA VAL A 122 -1.26 12.12 -13.76
C VAL A 122 -1.69 11.40 -15.04
N PHE A 123 -2.13 10.17 -14.89
CA PHE A 123 -2.71 9.39 -15.98
C PHE A 123 -4.19 9.74 -16.15
N SER A 124 -4.56 10.16 -17.34
CA SER A 124 -5.94 10.42 -17.76
C SER A 124 -6.27 9.80 -19.12
N LYS A 125 -5.33 9.06 -19.68
CA LYS A 125 -5.41 8.34 -20.97
C LYS A 125 -4.48 7.13 -20.95
N GLY A 126 -4.70 6.22 -21.92
CA GLY A 126 -3.92 5.02 -22.09
C GLY A 126 -4.48 3.86 -21.26
N ARG A 127 -3.74 2.76 -21.21
CA ARG A 127 -4.22 1.52 -20.57
C ARG A 127 -4.43 1.69 -19.07
N LEU A 128 -5.60 1.29 -18.60
CA LEU A 128 -6.00 1.44 -17.20
C LEU A 128 -4.99 0.78 -16.24
N PHE A 129 -4.65 -0.48 -16.52
CA PHE A 129 -3.74 -1.21 -15.61
C PHE A 129 -2.29 -0.76 -15.67
N ASP A 130 -1.84 -0.11 -16.75
CA ASP A 130 -0.51 0.51 -16.78
C ASP A 130 -0.48 1.72 -15.83
N ALA A 131 -1.53 2.52 -15.81
CA ALA A 131 -1.67 3.66 -14.89
C ALA A 131 -1.77 3.20 -13.42
N ILE A 132 -2.61 2.18 -13.14
CA ILE A 132 -2.73 1.59 -11.82
C ILE A 132 -1.38 1.02 -11.37
N ARG A 133 -0.71 0.23 -12.24
CA ARG A 133 0.58 -0.38 -11.94
C ARG A 133 1.66 0.64 -11.60
N ALA A 134 1.68 1.77 -12.30
CA ALA A 134 2.58 2.89 -11.97
C ALA A 134 2.24 3.49 -10.60
N SER A 135 0.95 3.76 -10.36
CA SER A 135 0.47 4.40 -9.14
C SER A 135 0.69 3.57 -7.86
N ILE A 136 0.68 2.23 -7.97
CA ILE A 136 0.91 1.31 -6.83
C ILE A 136 2.36 0.86 -6.68
N SER A 137 3.32 1.44 -7.41
CA SER A 137 4.73 1.05 -7.40
C SER A 137 5.45 1.53 -6.14
N ILE A 138 5.05 0.99 -4.97
CA ILE A 138 5.65 1.32 -3.67
C ILE A 138 7.15 1.03 -3.73
N PRO A 139 8.01 2.05 -3.48
CA PRO A 139 9.46 1.88 -3.49
C PRO A 139 9.90 0.76 -2.57
N SER A 140 10.91 0.02 -2.98
CA SER A 140 11.45 -1.16 -2.32
C SER A 140 10.53 -2.39 -2.33
N LEU A 141 9.22 -2.23 -2.40
CA LEU A 141 8.27 -3.33 -2.47
C LEU A 141 8.06 -3.77 -3.92
N PHE A 142 7.65 -2.86 -4.77
CA PHE A 142 7.37 -3.13 -6.18
C PHE A 142 8.41 -2.52 -7.11
N ARG A 143 8.62 -3.20 -8.25
CA ARG A 143 9.49 -2.69 -9.31
C ARG A 143 8.93 -1.36 -9.83
N PRO A 144 9.76 -0.28 -9.91
CA PRO A 144 9.38 0.95 -10.60
C PRO A 144 8.98 0.71 -12.05
N VAL A 145 8.04 1.49 -12.55
CA VAL A 145 7.53 1.39 -13.92
C VAL A 145 8.29 2.36 -14.83
N LYS A 146 8.83 1.85 -15.94
CA LYS A 146 9.38 2.72 -17.00
C LYS A 146 8.24 3.17 -17.93
N TYR A 147 8.09 4.49 -18.09
CA TYR A 147 7.08 5.11 -18.93
C TYR A 147 7.69 6.23 -19.75
N GLY A 148 8.03 5.96 -21.00
CA GLY A 148 8.84 6.87 -21.82
C GLY A 148 10.20 7.15 -21.15
N TYR A 149 10.48 8.40 -20.86
CA TYR A 149 11.70 8.83 -20.16
C TYR A 149 11.55 8.81 -18.64
N HIS A 150 10.36 8.59 -18.12
CA HIS A 150 10.07 8.59 -16.69
C HIS A 150 10.34 7.24 -16.05
N THR A 151 10.74 7.28 -14.78
CA THR A 151 10.77 6.11 -13.90
C THR A 151 9.77 6.37 -12.79
N LEU A 152 8.65 5.65 -12.84
CA LEU A 152 7.51 5.93 -11.98
C LEU A 152 7.49 5.04 -10.76
N ILE A 153 7.18 5.65 -9.64
CA ILE A 153 6.94 5.04 -8.33
C ILE A 153 5.56 5.47 -7.82
N ASP A 154 5.15 4.92 -6.68
CA ASP A 154 3.86 5.21 -6.05
C ASP A 154 3.61 6.71 -5.89
N GLY A 155 2.40 7.15 -6.25
CA GLY A 155 2.02 8.56 -6.17
C GLY A 155 1.97 9.10 -4.75
N GLY A 156 1.75 8.22 -3.75
CA GLY A 156 1.72 8.58 -2.33
C GLY A 156 3.04 9.13 -1.78
N VAL A 157 4.14 8.99 -2.53
CA VAL A 157 5.43 9.58 -2.16
C VAL A 157 5.36 11.12 -2.14
N VAL A 158 4.59 11.73 -3.04
CA VAL A 158 4.48 13.20 -3.12
C VAL A 158 3.06 13.72 -2.92
N ASN A 159 2.03 12.93 -3.22
CA ASN A 159 0.63 13.35 -3.08
C ASN A 159 -0.26 12.18 -2.66
N THR A 160 -0.42 12.01 -1.36
CA THR A 160 -1.25 10.93 -0.81
C THR A 160 -2.75 11.12 -1.05
N MET A 161 -3.21 12.38 -1.20
CA MET A 161 -4.61 12.76 -1.38
C MET A 161 -4.73 13.75 -2.55
N PRO A 162 -4.96 13.28 -3.79
CA PRO A 162 -4.85 14.11 -4.98
C PRO A 162 -6.09 15.00 -5.24
N LEU A 163 -6.49 15.80 -4.26
CA LEU A 163 -7.66 16.69 -4.34
C LEU A 163 -7.58 17.66 -5.51
N SER A 164 -6.40 18.24 -5.76
CA SER A 164 -6.18 19.20 -6.84
C SER A 164 -6.26 18.56 -8.24
N ARG A 165 -6.29 17.23 -8.31
CA ARG A 165 -6.39 16.47 -9.57
C ARG A 165 -7.79 15.94 -9.83
N ALA A 166 -8.75 16.20 -8.93
CA ALA A 166 -10.14 15.80 -9.11
C ALA A 166 -10.72 16.36 -10.42
N VAL A 167 -11.46 15.53 -11.15
CA VAL A 167 -12.20 15.96 -12.32
C VAL A 167 -13.59 16.40 -11.85
N ARG A 168 -13.89 17.70 -12.03
CA ARG A 168 -15.13 18.32 -11.56
C ARG A 168 -16.02 18.70 -12.75
N ASN A 169 -17.31 18.48 -12.63
CA ASN A 169 -18.30 18.97 -13.62
C ASN A 169 -18.89 20.34 -13.26
N GLY A 170 -18.49 20.93 -12.13
CA GLY A 170 -18.92 22.23 -11.64
C GLY A 170 -20.23 22.22 -10.85
N HIS A 171 -20.96 21.10 -10.84
CA HIS A 171 -22.20 20.92 -10.10
C HIS A 171 -22.13 19.79 -9.07
N ASP A 172 -21.06 19.01 -9.08
CA ASP A 172 -20.80 17.89 -8.19
C ASP A 172 -20.33 18.33 -6.80
N ILE A 173 -20.48 17.43 -5.84
CA ILE A 173 -19.87 17.53 -4.52
C ILE A 173 -18.50 16.83 -4.58
N LEU A 174 -17.46 17.48 -4.05
CA LEU A 174 -16.16 16.81 -3.88
C LEU A 174 -16.18 15.98 -2.60
N VAL A 175 -16.10 14.67 -2.77
CA VAL A 175 -15.97 13.72 -1.65
C VAL A 175 -14.59 13.09 -1.69
N ALA A 176 -13.89 13.13 -0.56
CA ALA A 176 -12.58 12.52 -0.42
C ALA A 176 -12.58 11.51 0.73
N PHE A 177 -12.06 10.31 0.47
CA PHE A 177 -11.83 9.31 1.49
C PHE A 177 -10.34 9.21 1.81
N ASP A 178 -10.00 9.47 3.07
CA ASP A 178 -8.65 9.35 3.59
C ASP A 178 -8.56 8.24 4.64
N VAL A 179 -7.81 7.17 4.31
CA VAL A 179 -7.55 6.07 5.23
C VAL A 179 -6.24 6.23 6.00
N ASN A 180 -5.59 7.39 5.87
CA ASN A 180 -4.33 7.71 6.56
C ASN A 180 -4.52 8.62 7.77
N HIS A 181 -5.76 9.09 8.02
CA HIS A 181 -6.03 9.92 9.17
C HIS A 181 -5.65 9.19 10.46
N ILE A 182 -4.80 9.82 11.24
CA ILE A 182 -4.32 9.31 12.53
C ILE A 182 -5.06 10.09 13.62
N ASP A 183 -5.96 9.38 14.31
CA ASP A 183 -6.55 9.86 15.55
C ASP A 183 -5.60 9.49 16.70
N SER A 184 -4.76 10.43 17.11
CA SER A 184 -3.73 10.19 18.12
C SER A 184 -4.31 9.81 19.50
N GLU A 185 -5.52 10.29 19.83
CA GLU A 185 -6.17 9.93 21.10
C GLU A 185 -6.68 8.50 21.08
N LYS A 186 -7.30 8.07 19.95
CA LYS A 186 -7.71 6.67 19.76
C LYS A 186 -6.53 5.73 19.71
N ILE A 187 -5.43 6.13 19.06
CA ILE A 187 -4.22 5.31 19.03
C ILE A 187 -3.64 5.18 20.44
N ALA A 188 -3.56 6.26 21.23
CA ALA A 188 -3.06 6.19 22.59
C ALA A 188 -3.93 5.30 23.49
N SER A 189 -5.26 5.38 23.37
CA SER A 189 -6.18 4.50 24.11
C SER A 189 -6.05 3.03 23.68
N TYR A 190 -5.93 2.79 22.36
CA TYR A 190 -5.75 1.43 21.81
C TYR A 190 -4.39 0.82 22.20
N LEU A 191 -3.30 1.61 22.17
CA LEU A 191 -1.99 1.15 22.63
C LEU A 191 -2.00 0.78 24.11
N LYS A 192 -2.68 1.58 24.94
CA LYS A 192 -2.86 1.28 26.35
C LYS A 192 -3.65 -0.02 26.55
N GLU A 193 -4.75 -0.21 25.81
CA GLU A 193 -5.54 -1.44 25.85
C GLU A 193 -4.72 -2.66 25.41
N LEU A 194 -3.87 -2.52 24.39
CA LEU A 194 -2.95 -3.58 23.96
C LEU A 194 -1.86 -3.89 25.00
N GLU A 195 -1.37 -2.88 25.73
CA GLU A 195 -0.42 -3.08 26.83
C GLU A 195 -1.07 -3.85 27.99
N ASP A 196 -2.31 -3.49 28.34
CA ASP A 196 -3.08 -4.16 29.38
C ASP A 196 -3.37 -5.62 29.01
N VAL A 197 -3.84 -5.89 27.78
CA VAL A 197 -4.06 -7.24 27.24
C VAL A 197 -2.76 -8.05 27.17
N ARG A 198 -1.65 -7.39 26.81
CA ARG A 198 -0.35 -8.06 26.74
C ARG A 198 0.21 -8.41 28.11
N ALA A 199 -0.07 -7.59 29.12
CA ALA A 199 0.28 -7.88 30.50
C ALA A 199 -0.52 -9.09 31.03
N GLU A 200 -1.84 -9.12 30.79
CA GLU A 200 -2.70 -10.27 31.12
C GLU A 200 -2.30 -11.55 30.36
N ASP A 201 -1.92 -11.44 29.08
CA ASP A 201 -1.48 -12.57 28.24
C ASP A 201 -0.13 -13.14 28.70
N ILE A 202 0.75 -12.30 29.26
CA ILE A 202 2.05 -12.72 29.83
C ILE A 202 1.82 -13.46 31.15
N GLU A 203 0.90 -12.99 31.98
CA GLU A 203 0.54 -13.62 33.25
C GLU A 203 -0.15 -14.97 33.00
N LEU A 204 -1.14 -15.05 32.08
CA LEU A 204 -1.79 -16.28 31.64
C LEU A 204 -0.82 -17.29 31.00
N LYS A 205 0.19 -16.82 30.24
CA LYS A 205 1.19 -17.70 29.63
C LYS A 205 2.20 -18.22 30.65
N SER A 206 2.50 -17.45 31.68
CA SER A 206 3.32 -17.91 32.81
C SER A 206 2.62 -19.05 33.52
N ASP A 207 1.36 -18.88 33.89
CA ASP A 207 0.55 -19.91 34.56
C ASP A 207 0.31 -21.15 33.68
N ALA A 208 0.12 -20.94 32.36
CA ALA A 208 -0.03 -22.03 31.39
C ALA A 208 1.28 -22.79 31.16
N LEU A 209 2.42 -22.12 31.16
CA LEU A 209 3.74 -22.76 31.05
C LEU A 209 4.07 -23.61 32.28
N ASP A 210 3.72 -23.15 33.46
CA ASP A 210 3.88 -23.90 34.69
C ASP A 210 2.96 -25.13 34.74
N ALA A 211 1.69 -24.97 34.30
CA ALA A 211 0.74 -26.07 34.17
C ALA A 211 1.14 -27.10 33.10
N ILE A 212 1.73 -26.64 31.97
CA ILE A 212 2.25 -27.50 30.91
C ILE A 212 3.54 -28.20 31.35
N GLY A 213 4.39 -27.54 32.13
CA GLY A 213 5.56 -28.13 32.77
C GLY A 213 5.18 -29.31 33.65
N ASP A 214 4.18 -29.15 34.47
CA ASP A 214 3.64 -30.19 35.35
C ASP A 214 3.00 -31.36 34.58
N LEU A 215 2.29 -31.08 33.47
CA LEU A 215 1.67 -32.08 32.60
C LEU A 215 2.69 -32.87 31.78
N ALA A 216 3.74 -32.20 31.31
CA ALA A 216 4.83 -32.80 30.53
C ALA A 216 5.68 -33.76 31.39
N MET A 217 5.88 -33.46 32.66
CA MET A 217 6.52 -34.36 33.62
C MET A 217 5.68 -35.63 33.87
N LYS A 218 4.35 -35.56 33.75
CA LYS A 218 3.44 -36.69 34.00
C LYS A 218 3.23 -37.62 32.80
N LYS A 219 3.48 -37.24 31.55
CA LYS A 219 3.11 -38.01 30.34
C LYS A 219 4.21 -38.38 29.36
N GLY A 220 5.47 -38.03 29.58
CA GLY A 220 6.63 -38.54 28.79
C GLY A 220 6.53 -38.38 27.25
N VAL A 221 5.75 -37.42 26.72
CA VAL A 221 5.58 -37.17 25.29
C VAL A 221 6.09 -35.77 24.95
N SER A 222 7.12 -35.77 24.15
CA SER A 222 7.90 -34.62 23.68
C SER A 222 7.05 -33.52 23.00
N LEU A 223 6.47 -32.64 23.82
CA LEU A 223 5.95 -31.35 23.36
C LEU A 223 7.11 -30.46 22.82
N LEU A 224 8.33 -30.74 23.28
CA LEU A 224 9.58 -30.13 22.85
C LEU A 224 9.86 -30.28 21.36
N ASP A 225 9.46 -31.39 20.74
CA ASP A 225 9.69 -31.59 19.30
C ASP A 225 8.74 -30.75 18.43
N ARG A 226 7.50 -30.51 18.87
CA ARG A 226 6.58 -29.60 18.16
C ARG A 226 6.97 -28.13 18.33
N VAL A 227 7.34 -27.72 19.53
CA VAL A 227 7.82 -26.35 19.79
C VAL A 227 9.17 -26.10 19.10
N ARG A 228 10.03 -27.12 19.00
CA ARG A 228 11.29 -27.04 18.27
C ARG A 228 11.09 -26.84 16.75
N MET A 229 10.13 -27.55 16.13
CA MET A 229 9.81 -27.38 14.71
C MET A 229 9.28 -25.97 14.40
N ILE A 230 8.38 -25.42 15.24
CA ILE A 230 7.86 -24.03 15.10
C ILE A 230 8.99 -23.03 15.38
N GLY A 231 9.85 -23.30 16.35
CA GLY A 231 11.03 -22.48 16.67
C GLY A 231 12.06 -22.44 15.55
N ASP A 232 12.31 -23.57 14.89
CA ASP A 232 13.30 -23.67 13.81
C ASP A 232 12.82 -22.95 12.53
N GLU A 233 11.52 -22.98 12.20
CA GLU A 233 10.97 -22.20 11.06
C GLU A 233 10.94 -20.70 11.36
N ALA A 234 10.53 -20.30 12.55
CA ALA A 234 10.57 -18.90 12.99
C ALA A 234 12.03 -18.38 13.05
N GLN A 235 12.98 -19.24 13.48
CA GLN A 235 14.40 -18.89 13.53
C GLN A 235 15.05 -18.82 12.14
N LYS A 236 14.60 -19.63 11.17
CA LYS A 236 15.00 -19.52 9.75
C LYS A 236 14.50 -18.22 9.14
N ALA A 237 13.24 -17.87 9.37
CA ALA A 237 12.66 -16.61 8.91
C ALA A 237 13.37 -15.40 9.53
N TYR A 238 13.64 -15.44 10.85
CA TYR A 238 14.37 -14.40 11.55
C TYR A 238 15.83 -14.27 11.08
N LYS A 239 16.54 -15.39 10.86
CA LYS A 239 17.89 -15.38 10.27
C LYS A 239 17.91 -14.79 8.88
N GLY A 240 16.90 -15.09 8.05
CA GLY A 240 16.74 -14.49 6.72
C GLY A 240 16.61 -12.96 6.79
N ILE A 241 15.78 -12.45 7.71
CA ILE A 241 15.59 -11.01 7.93
C ILE A 241 16.87 -10.35 8.46
N VAL A 242 17.57 -10.99 9.40
CA VAL A 242 18.85 -10.48 9.96
C VAL A 242 19.95 -10.49 8.90
N GLU A 243 19.98 -11.48 8.01
CA GLU A 243 20.99 -11.58 6.95
C GLU A 243 20.76 -10.55 5.85
N ILE A 244 19.47 -10.25 5.55
CA ILE A 244 19.08 -9.12 4.70
C ILE A 244 19.52 -7.80 5.36
N GLY A 245 19.27 -7.60 6.65
CA GLY A 245 19.69 -6.40 7.39
C GLY A 245 21.21 -6.23 7.47
N LYS A 246 21.99 -7.33 7.59
CA LYS A 246 23.47 -7.29 7.55
C LYS A 246 24.01 -6.94 6.16
N LYS A 247 23.41 -7.50 5.09
CA LYS A 247 23.76 -7.14 3.71
C LYS A 247 23.43 -5.68 3.40
N THR A 248 22.34 -5.16 3.98
CA THR A 248 21.98 -3.73 3.83
C THR A 248 23.01 -2.83 4.47
N ARG A 249 23.54 -3.17 5.67
CA ARG A 249 24.61 -2.41 6.34
C ARG A 249 25.94 -2.47 5.60
N GLN A 250 26.32 -3.61 5.03
CA GLN A 250 27.53 -3.71 4.20
C GLN A 250 27.45 -2.84 2.94
N LEU A 251 26.25 -2.64 2.38
CA LEU A 251 26.01 -1.74 1.24
C LEU A 251 26.05 -0.26 1.67
N GLU A 252 25.72 0.07 2.92
CA GLU A 252 25.82 1.42 3.47
C GLU A 252 27.28 1.86 3.62
N ASP A 253 28.18 0.95 3.96
CA ASP A 253 29.62 1.23 4.11
C ASP A 253 30.34 1.41 2.77
N GLU A 254 29.80 0.85 1.66
CA GLU A 254 30.36 0.98 0.30
C GLU A 254 29.90 2.24 -0.46
N VAL A 255 28.93 3.00 0.07
CA VAL A 255 28.24 4.12 -0.66
C VAL A 255 28.72 5.51 -0.19
N ASN A 256 29.71 5.61 0.68
CA ASN A 256 30.31 6.91 1.08
C ASN A 256 31.17 7.59 -0.01
N ASP A 257 31.07 7.19 -1.26
CA ASP A 257 31.75 7.85 -2.38
C ASP A 257 30.75 8.71 -3.18
N GLU A 258 31.14 9.95 -3.49
CA GLU A 258 30.34 11.06 -4.03
C GLU A 258 29.76 10.86 -5.46
N ASN A 259 29.57 9.64 -5.91
CA ASN A 259 29.00 9.32 -7.21
C ASN A 259 27.51 8.98 -7.09
N ILE A 260 26.65 9.86 -7.62
CA ILE A 260 25.23 9.59 -7.83
C ILE A 260 25.10 8.29 -8.63
N PRO A 261 24.53 7.21 -8.06
CA PRO A 261 24.40 5.95 -8.77
C PRO A 261 23.46 6.13 -9.97
N THR A 262 23.96 5.91 -11.16
CA THR A 262 23.16 5.90 -12.41
C THR A 262 22.31 4.64 -12.56
N SER A 263 22.32 3.74 -11.58
CA SER A 263 21.54 2.49 -11.58
C SER A 263 20.39 2.54 -10.58
N ASP A 264 19.20 2.14 -11.00
CA ASP A 264 17.99 1.96 -10.19
C ASP A 264 18.17 0.75 -9.24
N ASN A 265 19.08 0.79 -8.27
CA ASN A 265 19.21 -0.22 -7.26
C ASN A 265 18.31 0.09 -6.05
N TYR A 266 18.09 -0.90 -5.18
CA TYR A 266 17.23 -0.78 -3.99
C TYR A 266 17.58 0.45 -3.13
N TYR A 267 18.87 0.69 -2.88
CA TYR A 267 19.34 1.78 -2.05
C TYR A 267 19.10 3.15 -2.69
N SER A 268 19.37 3.31 -3.98
CA SER A 268 19.12 4.56 -4.68
C SER A 268 17.63 4.92 -4.73
N ILE A 269 16.76 3.92 -4.94
CA ILE A 269 15.31 4.10 -4.90
C ILE A 269 14.85 4.51 -3.51
N LEU A 270 15.33 3.83 -2.47
CA LEU A 270 14.97 4.11 -1.08
C LEU A 270 15.41 5.52 -0.67
N THR A 271 16.68 5.86 -0.89
CA THR A 271 17.25 7.17 -0.56
C THR A 271 16.51 8.29 -1.29
N ARG A 272 16.24 8.10 -2.58
CA ARG A 272 15.49 9.08 -3.37
C ARG A 272 14.07 9.23 -2.85
N THR A 273 13.41 8.13 -2.50
CA THR A 273 12.06 8.15 -1.91
C THR A 273 12.02 8.95 -0.61
N PHE A 274 12.94 8.70 0.32
CA PHE A 274 13.03 9.46 1.56
C PHE A 274 13.30 10.95 1.31
N SER A 275 14.17 11.30 0.36
CA SER A 275 14.41 12.68 -0.03
C SER A 275 13.15 13.35 -0.54
N LEU A 276 12.37 12.69 -1.41
CA LEU A 276 11.11 13.21 -1.94
C LEU A 276 10.04 13.35 -0.85
N MET A 277 9.91 12.37 0.04
CA MET A 277 8.98 12.45 1.18
C MET A 277 9.31 13.65 2.08
N ASN A 278 10.58 13.83 2.44
CA ASN A 278 11.03 14.95 3.28
C ASN A 278 10.77 16.30 2.61
N HIS A 279 11.02 16.41 1.30
CA HIS A 279 10.74 17.62 0.54
C HIS A 279 9.23 17.93 0.49
N THR A 280 8.38 16.90 0.34
CA THR A 280 6.92 17.05 0.32
C THR A 280 6.39 17.50 1.68
N ILE A 281 6.88 16.91 2.78
CA ILE A 281 6.51 17.30 4.14
C ILE A 281 6.89 18.77 4.39
N ALA A 282 8.11 19.18 4.01
CA ALA A 282 8.56 20.57 4.16
C ALA A 282 7.71 21.55 3.35
N ARG A 283 7.32 21.18 2.11
CA ARG A 283 6.46 22.02 1.26
C ARG A 283 5.03 22.13 1.80
N GLN A 284 4.46 21.07 2.36
CA GLN A 284 3.14 21.11 2.98
C GLN A 284 3.15 21.97 4.25
N ALA A 285 4.19 21.85 5.08
CA ALA A 285 4.37 22.69 6.27
C ALA A 285 4.45 24.18 5.93
N SER A 286 5.22 24.57 4.89
CA SER A 286 5.33 25.97 4.45
C SER A 286 4.01 26.51 3.87
N ASN A 287 3.22 25.69 3.17
CA ASN A 287 1.92 26.09 2.64
C ASN A 287 0.85 26.24 3.74
N SER A 288 0.96 25.54 4.85
CA SER A 288 0.05 25.70 6.00
C SER A 288 0.31 27.01 6.76
N ILE A 289 1.57 27.43 6.86
CA ILE A 289 1.97 28.69 7.52
C ILE A 289 1.46 29.90 6.73
N ASN A 290 1.51 29.86 5.39
CA ASN A 290 1.05 30.95 4.52
C ASN A 290 -0.48 31.09 4.42
N ARG A 291 -1.27 30.17 4.99
CA ARG A 291 -2.75 30.26 5.04
C ARG A 291 -3.29 30.81 6.36
N THR A 292 -2.44 30.98 7.35
CA THR A 292 -2.78 31.53 8.69
C THR A 292 -2.27 32.95 8.91
N SER A 293 -1.65 33.57 7.93
CA SER A 293 -1.30 34.98 7.83
C SER A 293 -2.18 35.71 6.79
#